data_54c56d206d777cfa5d4c0e9b844da901
#
_entry.id   54c56d206d777cfa5d4c0e9b844da901
#
_cell.length_a   1.000
_cell.length_b   1.000
_cell.length_c   1.000
_cell.angle_alpha   90.00
_cell.angle_beta   90.00
_cell.angle_gamma   90.00
#
_symmetry.space_group_name_H-M   'P 1'
#
loop_
_entity.id
_entity.type
_entity.pdbx_description
1 polymer ?
#
loop_
_entity_poly.entity_id
_entity_poly.type
_entity_poly.pdbx_seq_one_letter_code
_entity_poly.pdbx_strand_id
1 'polypeptide(L)'
;MSGNNHRDSSRCYLAFVRQYLDLLSHVLENGTAKGDRTGTGTLSVFGHQMRFDLAQGFPVPTTKKLHMKSVVGELIWFLRGDTNVHWLQEHGVTIWDEWADEHGELGPVYGHQWRSWPTPDGRSVDQIGAVIESIRTNPDSRRHIVSAWNVADIESMALPPCHTMFQFYVADGRLSCQLYQRSADIFLGVPFNIASYALLTMMIAQVLDLKLGDFVWTGGDCHLYSNHLEQARLQLSRAPRALPTMRLNPQVKDLFSFRFEDFTLQDYDPLPHIAAAVAV
;
A
#
# COMPACT_ATOMS: atom_id res chain seq x y z
N MET A 1 34.64 -24.07 22.66
CA MET A 1 34.74 -22.66 22.23
C MET A 1 33.39 -22.27 21.62
N SER A 2 32.53 -21.69 22.43
CA SER A 2 31.17 -21.31 22.04
C SER A 2 31.24 -19.86 21.53
N GLY A 3 31.14 -19.71 20.23
CA GLY A 3 31.05 -18.38 19.60
C GLY A 3 29.62 -17.82 19.77
N ASN A 4 29.47 -16.88 20.67
CA ASN A 4 28.25 -16.08 20.81
C ASN A 4 28.09 -15.17 19.58
N ASN A 5 27.24 -15.59 18.62
CA ASN A 5 26.75 -14.71 17.56
C ASN A 5 25.63 -13.83 18.14
N HIS A 6 25.99 -12.79 18.87
CA HIS A 6 25.11 -11.65 19.08
C HIS A 6 24.96 -10.93 17.73
N ARG A 7 23.95 -11.31 16.94
CA ARG A 7 23.46 -10.46 15.86
C ARG A 7 23.01 -9.16 16.51
N ASP A 8 23.69 -8.09 16.18
CA ASP A 8 23.41 -6.72 16.65
C ASP A 8 21.95 -6.38 16.29
N SER A 9 21.06 -6.49 17.27
CA SER A 9 19.61 -6.23 17.12
C SER A 9 19.35 -4.77 16.71
N SER A 10 20.26 -3.83 17.03
CA SER A 10 20.13 -2.41 16.68
C SER A 10 20.25 -2.16 15.17
N ARG A 11 21.04 -2.98 14.45
CA ARG A 11 21.16 -2.90 12.99
C ARG A 11 19.90 -3.40 12.24
N CYS A 12 19.13 -4.30 12.84
CA CYS A 12 17.93 -4.87 12.22
C CYS A 12 16.77 -3.87 12.19
N TYR A 13 16.56 -3.09 13.26
CA TYR A 13 15.44 -2.13 13.35
C TYR A 13 15.59 -0.90 12.43
N LEU A 14 16.81 -0.52 12.07
CA LEU A 14 17.06 0.62 11.16
C LEU A 14 16.92 0.23 9.68
N ALA A 15 16.93 -1.05 9.34
CA ALA A 15 16.93 -1.51 7.97
C ALA A 15 15.58 -1.25 7.23
N PHE A 16 14.46 -1.21 7.94
CA PHE A 16 13.12 -1.20 7.35
C PHE A 16 12.65 0.13 6.78
N VAL A 17 12.97 1.23 7.42
CA VAL A 17 12.69 2.57 6.85
C VAL A 17 13.72 2.93 5.78
N ARG A 18 14.87 2.29 5.83
CA ARG A 18 15.99 2.56 4.93
C ARG A 18 15.66 2.22 3.48
N GLN A 19 14.98 1.11 3.21
CA GLN A 19 14.65 0.68 1.84
C GLN A 19 13.85 1.74 1.08
N TYR A 20 12.86 2.36 1.73
CA TYR A 20 12.10 3.46 1.14
C TYR A 20 12.97 4.73 0.96
N LEU A 21 13.81 5.07 1.94
CA LEU A 21 14.73 6.21 1.83
C LEU A 21 15.80 5.97 0.77
N ASP A 22 16.28 4.74 0.63
CA ASP A 22 17.24 4.35 -0.41
C ASP A 22 16.61 4.51 -1.82
N LEU A 23 15.31 4.14 -2.00
CA LEU A 23 14.61 4.42 -3.26
C LEU A 23 14.48 5.92 -3.51
N LEU A 24 14.11 6.70 -2.50
CA LEU A 24 13.96 8.16 -2.62
C LEU A 24 15.29 8.82 -3.01
N SER A 25 16.41 8.42 -2.39
CA SER A 25 17.77 8.87 -2.75
C SER A 25 18.14 8.42 -4.16
N HIS A 26 17.86 7.17 -4.49
CA HIS A 26 18.18 6.61 -5.80
C HIS A 26 17.50 7.38 -6.95
N VAL A 27 16.23 7.74 -6.79
CA VAL A 27 15.51 8.53 -7.81
C VAL A 27 16.03 9.97 -7.89
N LEU A 28 16.37 10.60 -6.75
CA LEU A 28 16.99 11.93 -6.75
C LEU A 28 18.34 11.98 -7.46
N GLU A 29 19.15 10.92 -7.32
CA GLU A 29 20.53 10.87 -7.82
C GLU A 29 20.62 10.34 -9.25
N ASN A 30 19.74 9.41 -9.63
CA ASN A 30 19.85 8.65 -10.87
C ASN A 30 18.62 8.75 -11.78
N GLY A 31 17.58 9.46 -11.34
CA GLY A 31 16.34 9.61 -12.09
C GLY A 31 16.53 10.40 -13.39
N THR A 32 15.89 9.92 -14.45
CA THR A 32 15.81 10.64 -15.72
C THR A 32 14.66 11.64 -15.67
N ALA A 33 14.91 12.88 -16.12
CA ALA A 33 13.88 13.89 -16.24
C ALA A 33 12.86 13.51 -17.33
N LYS A 34 11.56 13.51 -16.96
CA LYS A 34 10.44 13.21 -17.86
C LYS A 34 9.32 14.23 -17.69
N GLY A 35 8.61 14.49 -18.78
CA GLY A 35 7.30 15.13 -18.71
C GLY A 35 6.25 14.17 -18.16
N ASP A 36 5.14 14.73 -17.68
CA ASP A 36 3.99 13.98 -17.19
C ASP A 36 2.67 14.66 -17.64
N ARG A 37 1.54 14.01 -17.39
CA ARG A 37 0.20 14.49 -17.75
C ARG A 37 -0.13 15.84 -17.09
N THR A 38 0.40 16.10 -15.90
CA THR A 38 0.10 17.33 -15.13
C THR A 38 0.95 18.53 -15.55
N GLY A 39 1.99 18.32 -16.37
CA GLY A 39 2.95 19.35 -16.76
C GLY A 39 3.95 19.75 -15.67
N THR A 40 3.92 19.10 -14.50
CA THR A 40 4.83 19.37 -13.37
C THR A 40 6.26 18.92 -13.67
N GLY A 41 6.41 17.82 -14.42
CA GLY A 41 7.67 17.14 -14.67
C GLY A 41 8.07 16.21 -13.50
N THR A 42 8.87 15.21 -13.82
CA THR A 42 9.32 14.21 -12.84
C THR A 42 10.79 13.85 -13.05
N LEU A 43 11.43 13.35 -11.98
CA LEU A 43 12.59 12.45 -12.07
C LEU A 43 12.09 11.02 -11.91
N SER A 44 12.50 10.10 -12.78
CA SER A 44 11.97 8.74 -12.81
C SER A 44 13.06 7.69 -13.03
N VAL A 45 12.93 6.54 -12.34
CA VAL A 45 13.63 5.29 -12.64
C VAL A 45 12.62 4.21 -12.95
N PHE A 46 12.98 3.25 -13.80
CA PHE A 46 12.09 2.16 -14.19
C PHE A 46 12.51 0.84 -13.54
N GLY A 47 11.60 0.29 -12.74
CA GLY A 47 11.79 -0.98 -12.05
C GLY A 47 12.56 -0.85 -10.73
N HIS A 48 11.86 -1.06 -9.60
CA HIS A 48 12.47 -1.14 -8.27
C HIS A 48 11.66 -2.09 -7.39
N GLN A 49 12.34 -2.76 -6.45
CA GLN A 49 11.66 -3.66 -5.52
C GLN A 49 12.16 -3.42 -4.09
N MET A 50 11.21 -3.40 -3.14
CA MET A 50 11.47 -3.34 -1.71
C MET A 50 10.79 -4.52 -1.01
N ARG A 51 11.40 -5.02 0.07
CA ARG A 51 10.87 -6.14 0.87
C ARG A 51 10.82 -5.76 2.34
N PHE A 52 9.71 -6.03 2.99
CA PHE A 52 9.44 -5.70 4.40
C PHE A 52 8.99 -6.95 5.14
N ASP A 53 9.74 -7.41 6.15
CA ASP A 53 9.33 -8.50 7.05
C ASP A 53 8.30 -7.94 8.06
N LEU A 54 7.03 -8.24 7.88
CA LEU A 54 5.95 -7.72 8.71
C LEU A 54 5.97 -8.21 10.17
N ALA A 55 6.75 -9.24 10.46
CA ALA A 55 6.94 -9.71 11.82
C ALA A 55 7.82 -8.78 12.66
N GLN A 56 8.57 -7.87 12.03
CA GLN A 56 9.50 -6.96 12.73
C GLN A 56 8.90 -5.57 13.02
N GLY A 57 7.75 -5.25 12.47
CA GLY A 57 7.08 -3.98 12.66
C GLY A 57 6.25 -3.55 11.46
N PHE A 58 5.46 -2.51 11.64
CA PHE A 58 4.59 -2.00 10.59
C PHE A 58 5.34 -1.01 9.70
N PRO A 59 5.41 -1.21 8.36
CA PRO A 59 6.29 -0.47 7.46
C PRO A 59 5.73 0.91 7.10
N VAL A 60 5.73 1.83 8.04
CA VAL A 60 5.43 3.25 7.80
C VAL A 60 6.67 4.11 8.04
N PRO A 61 6.89 5.19 7.25
CA PRO A 61 8.00 6.08 7.46
C PRO A 61 7.88 6.82 8.80
N THR A 62 8.99 6.91 9.51
CA THR A 62 9.13 7.72 10.72
C THR A 62 9.83 9.07 10.45
N THR A 63 10.39 9.24 9.26
CA THR A 63 11.03 10.49 8.80
C THR A 63 10.03 11.56 8.38
N LYS A 64 8.78 11.21 8.15
CA LYS A 64 7.62 12.11 8.05
C LYS A 64 6.38 11.40 8.57
N LYS A 65 5.45 12.16 9.18
CA LYS A 65 4.18 11.64 9.65
C LYS A 65 3.27 11.28 8.47
N LEU A 66 2.72 10.04 8.47
CA LEU A 66 1.71 9.58 7.55
C LEU A 66 0.31 9.69 8.19
N HIS A 67 -0.71 10.04 7.39
CA HIS A 67 -2.09 10.14 7.87
C HIS A 67 -2.76 8.76 7.86
N MET A 68 -2.55 7.99 8.93
CA MET A 68 -3.00 6.59 9.02
C MET A 68 -4.51 6.40 8.90
N LYS A 69 -5.30 7.40 9.32
CA LYS A 69 -6.76 7.36 9.16
C LYS A 69 -7.15 7.24 7.68
N SER A 70 -6.47 7.96 6.78
CA SER A 70 -6.73 7.83 5.33
C SER A 70 -6.31 6.47 4.79
N VAL A 71 -5.18 5.91 5.26
CA VAL A 71 -4.75 4.55 4.85
C VAL A 71 -5.80 3.50 5.23
N VAL A 72 -6.26 3.54 6.48
CA VAL A 72 -7.28 2.60 6.99
C VAL A 72 -8.61 2.79 6.26
N GLY A 73 -9.06 4.05 6.11
CA GLY A 73 -10.33 4.38 5.47
C GLY A 73 -10.39 3.94 4.02
N GLU A 74 -9.34 4.25 3.25
CA GLU A 74 -9.24 3.83 1.84
C GLU A 74 -9.27 2.31 1.71
N LEU A 75 -8.51 1.58 2.54
CA LEU A 75 -8.50 0.11 2.49
C LEU A 75 -9.87 -0.50 2.81
N ILE A 76 -10.55 -0.01 3.86
CA ILE A 76 -11.92 -0.45 4.17
C ILE A 76 -12.86 -0.15 3.01
N TRP A 77 -12.76 1.03 2.41
CA TRP A 77 -13.57 1.46 1.29
C TRP A 77 -13.35 0.57 0.06
N PHE A 78 -12.13 0.21 -0.28
CA PHE A 78 -11.84 -0.78 -1.33
C PHE A 78 -12.45 -2.16 -1.00
N LEU A 79 -12.33 -2.64 0.24
CA LEU A 79 -12.87 -3.93 0.67
C LEU A 79 -14.40 -3.96 0.68
N ARG A 80 -15.06 -2.82 0.79
CA ARG A 80 -16.52 -2.69 0.63
C ARG A 80 -16.96 -2.81 -0.83
N GLY A 81 -16.03 -2.70 -1.79
CA GLY A 81 -16.34 -2.63 -3.21
C GLY A 81 -16.91 -1.28 -3.64
N ASP A 82 -16.75 -0.27 -2.81
CA ASP A 82 -17.30 1.07 -3.00
C ASP A 82 -16.47 1.87 -4.01
N THR A 83 -17.11 2.78 -4.73
CA THR A 83 -16.50 3.66 -5.74
C THR A 83 -16.92 5.12 -5.56
N ASN A 84 -17.83 5.40 -4.63
CA ASN A 84 -18.31 6.73 -4.31
C ASN A 84 -17.57 7.30 -3.08
N VAL A 85 -17.11 8.55 -3.17
CA VAL A 85 -16.30 9.18 -2.12
C VAL A 85 -17.09 9.59 -0.88
N HIS A 86 -18.42 9.62 -0.90
CA HIS A 86 -19.23 10.11 0.21
C HIS A 86 -18.96 9.34 1.50
N TRP A 87 -18.81 8.02 1.45
CA TRP A 87 -18.46 7.24 2.62
C TRP A 87 -17.10 7.65 3.23
N LEU A 88 -16.10 7.92 2.37
CA LEU A 88 -14.80 8.42 2.82
C LEU A 88 -14.91 9.79 3.49
N GLN A 89 -15.69 10.71 2.88
CA GLN A 89 -15.92 12.07 3.38
C GLN A 89 -16.63 12.04 4.75
N GLU A 90 -17.65 11.20 4.93
CA GLU A 90 -18.35 10.98 6.20
C GLU A 90 -17.38 10.55 7.32
N HIS A 91 -16.29 9.86 6.95
CA HIS A 91 -15.24 9.44 7.86
C HIS A 91 -14.06 10.41 7.92
N GLY A 92 -14.16 11.58 7.28
CA GLY A 92 -13.12 12.62 7.26
C GLY A 92 -11.88 12.21 6.48
N VAL A 93 -12.04 11.45 5.40
CA VAL A 93 -11.02 11.05 4.44
C VAL A 93 -11.35 11.69 3.10
N THR A 94 -10.46 12.53 2.56
CA THR A 94 -10.70 13.38 1.38
C THR A 94 -9.70 13.14 0.26
N ILE A 95 -8.91 12.06 0.34
CA ILE A 95 -7.79 11.80 -0.57
C ILE A 95 -8.22 11.43 -2.00
N TRP A 96 -9.52 11.28 -2.25
CA TRP A 96 -10.09 10.97 -3.56
C TRP A 96 -10.97 12.09 -4.12
N ASP A 97 -11.21 13.18 -3.36
CA ASP A 97 -12.17 14.24 -3.73
C ASP A 97 -11.80 14.93 -5.05
N GLU A 98 -10.50 15.07 -5.35
CA GLU A 98 -10.01 15.77 -6.55
C GLU A 98 -10.32 15.02 -7.86
N TRP A 99 -10.63 13.72 -7.79
CA TRP A 99 -10.94 12.89 -8.97
C TRP A 99 -12.41 12.53 -9.09
N ALA A 100 -13.21 12.76 -8.05
CA ALA A 100 -14.62 12.45 -8.06
C ALA A 100 -15.39 13.47 -8.92
N ASP A 101 -16.45 12.96 -9.58
CA ASP A 101 -17.40 13.83 -10.28
C ASP A 101 -18.32 14.60 -9.30
N GLU A 102 -19.27 15.37 -9.83
CA GLU A 102 -20.23 16.16 -9.04
C GLU A 102 -21.17 15.31 -8.16
N HIS A 103 -21.25 14.02 -8.41
CA HIS A 103 -22.03 13.04 -7.63
C HIS A 103 -21.15 12.22 -6.69
N GLY A 104 -19.85 12.49 -6.63
CA GLY A 104 -18.89 11.76 -5.82
C GLY A 104 -18.44 10.42 -6.42
N GLU A 105 -18.73 10.16 -7.69
CA GLU A 105 -18.39 8.90 -8.35
C GLU A 105 -17.00 8.94 -8.99
N LEU A 106 -16.31 7.79 -8.94
CA LEU A 106 -14.99 7.58 -9.52
C LEU A 106 -14.99 6.58 -10.69
N GLY A 107 -16.15 6.02 -11.00
CA GLY A 107 -16.27 4.89 -11.92
C GLY A 107 -15.75 3.58 -11.32
N PRO A 108 -15.54 2.52 -12.12
CA PRO A 108 -15.27 1.18 -11.64
C PRO A 108 -13.81 0.99 -11.16
N VAL A 109 -13.35 1.86 -10.23
CA VAL A 109 -12.00 1.83 -9.67
C VAL A 109 -11.81 0.66 -8.68
N TYR A 110 -10.65 0.49 -8.15
CA TYR A 110 -10.15 -0.54 -7.23
C TYR A 110 -11.17 -1.43 -6.52
N GLY A 111 -12.05 -0.84 -5.69
CA GLY A 111 -13.05 -1.59 -4.92
C GLY A 111 -14.00 -2.38 -5.80
N HIS A 112 -14.49 -1.77 -6.89
CA HIS A 112 -15.33 -2.46 -7.86
C HIS A 112 -14.61 -3.66 -8.48
N GLN A 113 -13.40 -3.46 -8.97
CA GLN A 113 -12.62 -4.54 -9.60
C GLN A 113 -12.29 -5.67 -8.60
N TRP A 114 -11.99 -5.35 -7.36
CA TRP A 114 -11.67 -6.34 -6.33
C TRP A 114 -12.87 -7.18 -5.91
N ARG A 115 -14.06 -6.56 -5.84
CA ARG A 115 -15.25 -7.17 -5.25
C ARG A 115 -16.34 -7.55 -6.23
N SER A 116 -16.32 -7.00 -7.43
CA SER A 116 -17.38 -7.18 -8.42
C SER A 116 -16.87 -7.13 -9.86
N TRP A 117 -15.77 -7.84 -10.15
CA TRP A 117 -15.22 -7.92 -11.50
C TRP A 117 -16.26 -8.46 -12.49
N PRO A 118 -16.66 -7.70 -13.55
CA PRO A 118 -17.69 -8.11 -14.48
C PRO A 118 -17.23 -9.26 -15.37
N THR A 119 -18.12 -10.20 -15.67
CA THR A 119 -17.88 -11.29 -16.58
C THR A 119 -18.77 -11.18 -17.82
N PRO A 120 -18.38 -11.75 -18.99
CA PRO A 120 -19.16 -11.63 -20.24
C PRO A 120 -20.57 -12.22 -20.17
N ASP A 121 -20.85 -13.12 -19.23
CA ASP A 121 -22.15 -13.73 -19.02
C ASP A 121 -23.04 -12.94 -18.03
N GLY A 122 -22.62 -11.73 -17.65
CA GLY A 122 -23.39 -10.83 -16.78
C GLY A 122 -23.29 -11.13 -15.28
N ARG A 123 -22.45 -12.09 -14.88
CA ARG A 123 -22.11 -12.31 -13.46
C ARG A 123 -20.98 -11.36 -13.04
N SER A 124 -20.64 -11.38 -11.76
CA SER A 124 -19.43 -10.73 -11.23
C SER A 124 -18.62 -11.71 -10.38
N VAL A 125 -17.33 -11.43 -10.26
CA VAL A 125 -16.39 -12.20 -9.45
C VAL A 125 -15.89 -11.33 -8.29
N ASP A 126 -16.11 -11.79 -7.06
CA ASP A 126 -15.46 -11.27 -5.87
C ASP A 126 -14.05 -11.87 -5.77
N GLN A 127 -13.04 -11.16 -6.27
CA GLN A 127 -11.66 -11.63 -6.28
C GLN A 127 -11.09 -11.77 -4.86
N ILE A 128 -11.46 -10.86 -3.93
CA ILE A 128 -10.98 -10.90 -2.53
C ILE A 128 -11.57 -12.12 -1.82
N GLY A 129 -12.88 -12.34 -1.93
CA GLY A 129 -13.52 -13.52 -1.37
C GLY A 129 -12.94 -14.82 -1.92
N ALA A 130 -12.75 -14.88 -3.24
CA ALA A 130 -12.17 -16.04 -3.92
C ALA A 130 -10.72 -16.30 -3.49
N VAL A 131 -9.89 -15.27 -3.31
CA VAL A 131 -8.50 -15.44 -2.89
C VAL A 131 -8.40 -15.92 -1.45
N ILE A 132 -9.23 -15.41 -0.53
CA ILE A 132 -9.30 -15.87 0.86
C ILE A 132 -9.65 -17.35 0.91
N GLU A 133 -10.68 -17.77 0.18
CA GLU A 133 -11.10 -19.17 0.13
C GLU A 133 -10.02 -20.06 -0.51
N SER A 134 -9.36 -19.57 -1.56
CA SER A 134 -8.25 -20.28 -2.19
C SER A 134 -7.05 -20.46 -1.25
N ILE A 135 -6.69 -19.46 -0.45
CA ILE A 135 -5.62 -19.58 0.56
C ILE A 135 -6.02 -20.59 1.64
N ARG A 136 -7.28 -20.57 2.08
CA ARG A 136 -7.79 -21.49 3.11
C ARG A 136 -7.77 -22.95 2.66
N THR A 137 -8.19 -23.23 1.43
CA THR A 137 -8.38 -24.59 0.91
C THR A 137 -7.18 -25.14 0.17
N ASN A 138 -6.35 -24.30 -0.42
CA ASN A 138 -5.17 -24.67 -1.19
C ASN A 138 -4.05 -23.61 -1.04
N PRO A 139 -3.39 -23.53 0.14
CA PRO A 139 -2.37 -22.50 0.41
C PRO A 139 -1.16 -22.56 -0.53
N ASP A 140 -0.87 -23.71 -1.14
CA ASP A 140 0.25 -23.88 -2.07
C ASP A 140 -0.04 -23.41 -3.49
N SER A 141 -1.24 -22.90 -3.75
CA SER A 141 -1.62 -22.38 -5.08
C SER A 141 -0.76 -21.18 -5.46
N ARG A 142 -0.41 -21.10 -6.73
CA ARG A 142 0.30 -19.96 -7.35
C ARG A 142 -0.67 -18.95 -7.97
N ARG A 143 -1.98 -19.07 -7.68
CA ARG A 143 -3.06 -18.29 -8.29
C ARG A 143 -3.76 -17.36 -7.31
N HIS A 144 -3.16 -17.09 -6.16
CA HIS A 144 -3.68 -16.13 -5.18
C HIS A 144 -3.43 -14.69 -5.66
N ILE A 145 -4.11 -14.31 -6.75
CA ILE A 145 -3.91 -13.03 -7.44
C ILE A 145 -5.22 -12.24 -7.42
N VAL A 146 -5.08 -10.93 -7.17
CA VAL A 146 -6.14 -9.93 -7.33
C VAL A 146 -5.66 -8.86 -8.29
N SER A 147 -6.46 -8.53 -9.29
CA SER A 147 -6.17 -7.51 -10.30
C SER A 147 -7.17 -6.37 -10.22
N ALA A 148 -6.67 -5.14 -10.25
CA ALA A 148 -7.48 -3.94 -10.46
C ALA A 148 -7.43 -3.44 -11.91
N TRP A 149 -6.49 -3.96 -12.72
CA TRP A 149 -6.29 -3.54 -14.11
C TRP A 149 -7.23 -4.29 -15.04
N ASN A 150 -8.43 -3.76 -15.21
CA ASN A 150 -9.42 -4.26 -16.17
C ASN A 150 -9.37 -3.41 -17.44
N VAL A 151 -8.79 -3.96 -18.51
CA VAL A 151 -8.58 -3.23 -19.78
C VAL A 151 -9.90 -2.73 -20.38
N ALA A 152 -11.01 -3.43 -20.14
CA ALA A 152 -12.33 -3.03 -20.67
C ALA A 152 -12.91 -1.80 -19.94
N ASP A 153 -12.50 -1.56 -18.68
CA ASP A 153 -13.07 -0.51 -17.84
C ASP A 153 -12.16 0.71 -17.66
N ILE A 154 -10.91 0.66 -18.13
CA ILE A 154 -9.89 1.70 -17.88
C ILE A 154 -10.36 3.10 -18.28
N GLU A 155 -11.04 3.24 -19.42
CA GLU A 155 -11.52 4.52 -19.92
C GLU A 155 -12.71 5.08 -19.11
N SER A 156 -13.39 4.24 -18.33
CA SER A 156 -14.50 4.62 -17.47
C SER A 156 -14.08 4.96 -16.04
N MET A 157 -12.79 4.85 -15.73
CA MET A 157 -12.24 5.16 -14.42
C MET A 157 -11.76 6.60 -14.34
N ALA A 158 -12.13 7.33 -13.29
CA ALA A 158 -11.62 8.69 -13.05
C ALA A 158 -10.08 8.70 -12.92
N LEU A 159 -9.52 7.61 -12.37
CA LEU A 159 -8.08 7.40 -12.27
C LEU A 159 -7.75 5.91 -12.52
N PRO A 160 -7.05 5.57 -13.63
CA PRO A 160 -6.59 4.21 -13.87
C PRO A 160 -5.68 3.68 -12.75
N PRO A 161 -5.87 2.43 -12.27
CA PRO A 161 -5.18 1.92 -11.10
C PRO A 161 -3.66 2.01 -11.19
N CYS A 162 -3.04 2.70 -10.23
CA CYS A 162 -1.58 2.75 -10.09
C CYS A 162 -1.03 1.43 -9.55
N HIS A 163 -1.63 0.89 -8.48
CA HIS A 163 -1.34 -0.45 -7.96
C HIS A 163 -2.26 -1.46 -8.66
N THR A 164 -1.71 -2.12 -9.69
CA THR A 164 -2.49 -2.84 -10.69
C THR A 164 -2.86 -4.26 -10.29
N MET A 165 -1.98 -4.95 -9.59
CA MET A 165 -2.21 -6.32 -9.12
C MET A 165 -1.38 -6.64 -7.89
N PHE A 166 -1.87 -7.58 -7.10
CA PHE A 166 -1.11 -8.14 -6.00
C PHE A 166 -1.33 -9.65 -5.91
N GLN A 167 -0.35 -10.33 -5.33
CA GLN A 167 -0.33 -11.78 -5.18
C GLN A 167 0.03 -12.15 -3.74
N PHE A 168 -0.68 -13.13 -3.19
CA PHE A 168 -0.32 -13.74 -1.91
C PHE A 168 0.49 -15.02 -2.10
N TYR A 169 1.30 -15.31 -1.10
CA TYR A 169 2.13 -16.50 -1.02
C TYR A 169 2.15 -17.02 0.40
N VAL A 170 1.91 -18.32 0.56
CA VAL A 170 1.97 -19.00 1.87
C VAL A 170 3.15 -19.94 1.89
N ALA A 171 3.98 -19.82 2.92
CA ALA A 171 5.07 -20.76 3.21
C ALA A 171 5.32 -20.84 4.72
N ASP A 172 5.56 -22.01 5.23
CA ASP A 172 5.85 -22.26 6.66
C ASP A 172 4.79 -21.65 7.60
N GLY A 173 3.50 -21.67 7.17
CA GLY A 173 2.39 -21.08 7.91
C GLY A 173 2.43 -19.54 7.98
N ARG A 174 3.17 -18.87 7.10
CA ARG A 174 3.30 -17.41 7.00
C ARG A 174 2.69 -16.90 5.69
N LEU A 175 1.93 -15.82 5.77
CA LEU A 175 1.35 -15.14 4.62
C LEU A 175 2.24 -13.96 4.22
N SER A 176 2.63 -13.95 2.95
CA SER A 176 3.31 -12.84 2.29
C SER A 176 2.46 -12.25 1.17
N CYS A 177 2.68 -10.98 0.83
CA CYS A 177 2.02 -10.31 -0.28
C CYS A 177 3.05 -9.59 -1.16
N GLN A 178 2.89 -9.69 -2.48
CA GLN A 178 3.63 -8.87 -3.43
C GLN A 178 2.68 -7.98 -4.22
N LEU A 179 2.96 -6.67 -4.22
CA LEU A 179 2.25 -5.68 -5.01
C LEU A 179 3.07 -5.29 -6.24
N TYR A 180 2.43 -5.18 -7.41
CA TYR A 180 2.97 -4.46 -8.55
C TYR A 180 2.24 -3.13 -8.75
N GLN A 181 2.99 -2.03 -8.68
CA GLN A 181 2.54 -0.66 -8.86
C GLN A 181 3.18 -0.08 -10.13
N ARG A 182 2.37 0.10 -11.20
CA ARG A 182 2.86 0.54 -12.52
C ARG A 182 3.37 1.99 -12.54
N SER A 183 2.77 2.83 -11.69
CA SER A 183 3.04 4.27 -11.58
C SER A 183 3.11 4.62 -10.10
N ALA A 184 4.25 5.12 -9.65
CA ALA A 184 4.58 5.23 -8.24
C ALA A 184 5.15 6.61 -7.93
N ASP A 185 4.28 7.54 -7.46
CA ASP A 185 4.73 8.75 -6.77
C ASP A 185 5.42 8.33 -5.46
N ILE A 186 6.74 8.37 -5.48
CA ILE A 186 7.54 7.87 -4.36
C ILE A 186 7.48 8.77 -3.12
N PHE A 187 7.08 10.04 -3.26
CA PHE A 187 7.01 10.94 -2.11
C PHE A 187 5.65 10.90 -1.41
N LEU A 188 4.54 11.05 -2.13
CA LEU A 188 3.19 11.06 -1.54
C LEU A 188 2.56 9.65 -1.54
N GLY A 189 2.49 8.98 -2.68
CA GLY A 189 1.70 7.75 -2.86
C GLY A 189 2.33 6.49 -2.28
N VAL A 190 3.59 6.22 -2.58
CA VAL A 190 4.25 4.94 -2.21
C VAL A 190 4.20 4.64 -0.72
N PRO A 191 4.44 5.58 0.22
CA PRO A 191 4.30 5.29 1.65
C PRO A 191 2.89 4.87 2.07
N PHE A 192 1.86 5.45 1.47
CA PHE A 192 0.46 5.05 1.67
C PHE A 192 0.21 3.64 1.16
N ASN A 193 0.66 3.35 -0.06
CA ASN A 193 0.44 2.04 -0.67
C ASN A 193 1.16 0.92 0.09
N ILE A 194 2.41 1.14 0.56
CA ILE A 194 3.13 0.19 1.41
C ILE A 194 2.32 -0.08 2.69
N ALA A 195 1.88 0.95 3.39
CA ALA A 195 1.10 0.81 4.62
C ALA A 195 -0.23 0.09 4.37
N SER A 196 -0.95 0.43 3.30
CA SER A 196 -2.24 -0.16 2.96
C SER A 196 -2.14 -1.66 2.67
N TYR A 197 -1.20 -2.08 1.83
CA TYR A 197 -1.04 -3.51 1.49
C TYR A 197 -0.37 -4.33 2.61
N ALA A 198 0.50 -3.73 3.41
CA ALA A 198 0.98 -4.35 4.64
C ALA A 198 -0.20 -4.62 5.60
N LEU A 199 -1.10 -3.64 5.76
CA LEU A 199 -2.30 -3.76 6.59
C LEU A 199 -3.25 -4.84 6.04
N LEU A 200 -3.52 -4.87 4.74
CA LEU A 200 -4.32 -5.90 4.08
C LEU A 200 -3.74 -7.30 4.33
N THR A 201 -2.41 -7.43 4.23
CA THR A 201 -1.72 -8.70 4.49
C THR A 201 -1.91 -9.14 5.94
N MET A 202 -1.80 -8.22 6.91
CA MET A 202 -2.04 -8.49 8.33
C MET A 202 -3.49 -8.92 8.61
N MET A 203 -4.47 -8.23 8.00
CA MET A 203 -5.89 -8.55 8.13
C MET A 203 -6.20 -9.96 7.63
N ILE A 204 -5.73 -10.30 6.43
CA ILE A 204 -5.94 -11.64 5.83
C ILE A 204 -5.20 -12.72 6.64
N ALA A 205 -3.98 -12.45 7.10
CA ALA A 205 -3.26 -13.39 7.95
C ALA A 205 -4.04 -13.69 9.23
N GLN A 206 -4.63 -12.66 9.88
CA GLN A 206 -5.44 -12.83 11.09
C GLN A 206 -6.69 -13.68 10.84
N VAL A 207 -7.46 -13.42 9.77
CA VAL A 207 -8.72 -14.14 9.51
C VAL A 207 -8.47 -15.58 9.04
N LEU A 208 -7.26 -15.89 8.57
CA LEU A 208 -6.85 -17.23 8.14
C LEU A 208 -5.96 -17.96 9.18
N ASP A 209 -5.71 -17.34 10.34
CA ASP A 209 -4.84 -17.87 11.41
C ASP A 209 -3.42 -18.20 10.91
N LEU A 210 -2.90 -17.35 10.03
CA LEU A 210 -1.54 -17.41 9.49
C LEU A 210 -0.62 -16.42 10.21
N LYS A 211 0.66 -16.74 10.28
CA LYS A 211 1.69 -15.80 10.75
C LYS A 211 2.01 -14.78 9.66
N LEU A 212 2.57 -13.65 10.07
CA LEU A 212 3.03 -12.63 9.14
C LEU A 212 4.31 -13.06 8.42
N GLY A 213 4.30 -12.92 7.11
CA GLY A 213 5.45 -13.06 6.23
C GLY A 213 5.96 -11.70 5.78
N ASP A 214 6.36 -11.62 4.52
CA ASP A 214 6.89 -10.41 3.91
C ASP A 214 5.80 -9.65 3.14
N PHE A 215 5.91 -8.31 3.14
CA PHE A 215 5.33 -7.49 2.10
C PHE A 215 6.42 -7.11 1.09
N VAL A 216 6.20 -7.39 -0.19
CA VAL A 216 7.10 -7.06 -1.30
C VAL A 216 6.42 -6.02 -2.18
N TRP A 217 6.99 -4.83 -2.25
CA TRP A 217 6.55 -3.78 -3.15
C TRP A 217 7.41 -3.77 -4.41
N THR A 218 6.79 -3.76 -5.58
CA THR A 218 7.46 -3.69 -6.88
C THR A 218 6.89 -2.52 -7.67
N GLY A 219 7.72 -1.53 -7.96
CA GLY A 219 7.38 -0.36 -8.75
C GLY A 219 7.82 -0.50 -10.21
N GLY A 220 6.98 -0.05 -11.14
CA GLY A 220 7.29 0.15 -12.55
C GLY A 220 7.96 1.51 -12.76
N ASP A 221 7.20 2.54 -13.14
CA ASP A 221 7.68 3.93 -13.18
C ASP A 221 7.69 4.51 -11.76
N CYS A 222 8.87 4.56 -11.14
CA CYS A 222 9.07 5.13 -9.82
C CYS A 222 9.52 6.58 -10.00
N HIS A 223 8.65 7.53 -9.66
CA HIS A 223 8.90 8.93 -9.97
C HIS A 223 8.74 9.84 -8.75
N LEU A 224 9.50 10.92 -8.80
CA LEU A 224 9.44 12.05 -7.89
C LEU A 224 9.07 13.30 -8.69
N TYR A 225 7.96 13.94 -8.35
CA TYR A 225 7.56 15.18 -9.01
C TYR A 225 8.54 16.32 -8.76
N SER A 226 8.75 17.18 -9.76
CA SER A 226 9.73 18.25 -9.69
C SER A 226 9.45 19.26 -8.56
N ASN A 227 8.18 19.44 -8.19
CA ASN A 227 7.76 20.27 -7.05
C ASN A 227 7.94 19.60 -5.67
N HIS A 228 8.42 18.35 -5.62
CA HIS A 228 8.69 17.60 -4.37
C HIS A 228 10.18 17.40 -4.06
N LEU A 229 11.10 17.93 -4.88
CA LEU A 229 12.54 17.69 -4.73
C LEU A 229 13.09 18.20 -3.39
N GLU A 230 12.67 19.38 -2.95
CA GLU A 230 13.10 19.96 -1.67
C GLU A 230 12.53 19.17 -0.48
N GLN A 231 11.27 18.74 -0.58
CA GLN A 231 10.63 17.91 0.44
C GLN A 231 11.31 16.55 0.58
N ALA A 232 11.72 15.95 -0.55
CA ALA A 232 12.46 14.70 -0.56
C ALA A 232 13.86 14.87 0.10
N ARG A 233 14.58 15.93 -0.22
CA ARG A 233 15.88 16.25 0.43
C ARG A 233 15.71 16.47 1.92
N LEU A 234 14.66 17.21 2.33
CA LEU A 234 14.34 17.41 3.75
C LEU A 234 14.05 16.07 4.43
N GLN A 235 13.27 15.18 3.81
CA GLN A 235 12.97 13.86 4.37
C GLN A 235 14.25 13.01 4.52
N LEU A 236 15.14 13.03 3.53
CA LEU A 236 16.41 12.30 3.56
C LEU A 236 17.39 12.83 4.60
N SER A 237 17.32 14.12 4.97
CA SER A 237 18.15 14.69 6.03
C SER A 237 17.76 14.24 7.44
N ARG A 238 16.60 13.58 7.60
CA ARG A 238 16.06 13.15 8.89
C ARG A 238 16.48 11.73 9.23
N ALA A 239 16.94 11.51 10.45
CA ALA A 239 17.23 10.18 10.95
C ALA A 239 15.95 9.38 11.19
N PRO A 240 15.83 8.16 10.66
CA PRO A 240 14.68 7.31 10.93
C PRO A 240 14.66 6.84 12.39
N ARG A 241 13.44 6.58 12.91
CA ARG A 241 13.20 6.05 14.25
C ARG A 241 12.71 4.61 14.16
N ALA A 242 12.50 3.96 15.31
CA ALA A 242 11.98 2.60 15.38
C ALA A 242 10.62 2.47 14.68
N LEU A 243 10.38 1.31 14.06
CA LEU A 243 9.08 1.00 13.48
C LEU A 243 8.00 0.88 14.55
N PRO A 244 6.80 1.36 14.27
CA PRO A 244 5.64 1.12 15.14
C PRO A 244 5.12 -0.30 15.00
N THR A 245 4.23 -0.68 15.91
CA THR A 245 3.49 -1.93 15.89
C THR A 245 2.02 -1.66 15.53
N MET A 246 1.52 -2.27 14.47
CA MET A 246 0.09 -2.29 14.18
C MET A 246 -0.58 -3.44 14.96
N ARG A 247 -1.62 -3.09 15.74
CA ARG A 247 -2.46 -4.07 16.43
C ARG A 247 -3.84 -4.09 15.78
N LEU A 248 -4.31 -5.28 15.45
CA LEU A 248 -5.66 -5.52 14.99
C LEU A 248 -6.51 -6.07 16.14
N ASN A 249 -7.80 -5.74 16.18
CA ASN A 249 -8.73 -6.34 17.13
C ASN A 249 -8.80 -7.86 16.89
N PRO A 250 -8.36 -8.71 17.83
CA PRO A 250 -8.27 -10.14 17.62
C PRO A 250 -9.65 -10.84 17.56
N GLN A 251 -10.72 -10.13 17.92
CA GLN A 251 -12.09 -10.66 17.85
C GLN A 251 -12.64 -10.62 16.42
N VAL A 252 -12.08 -9.82 15.51
CA VAL A 252 -12.51 -9.77 14.11
C VAL A 252 -11.98 -10.99 13.38
N LYS A 253 -12.90 -11.82 12.85
CA LYS A 253 -12.63 -13.09 12.15
C LYS A 253 -13.09 -13.09 10.69
N ASP A 254 -13.70 -12.01 10.24
CA ASP A 254 -14.11 -11.80 8.87
C ASP A 254 -13.47 -10.52 8.32
N LEU A 255 -12.83 -10.61 7.15
CA LEU A 255 -12.09 -9.50 6.53
C LEU A 255 -12.99 -8.28 6.30
N PHE A 256 -14.24 -8.49 5.95
CA PHE A 256 -15.19 -7.43 5.60
C PHE A 256 -15.88 -6.80 6.81
N SER A 257 -15.62 -7.32 8.02
CA SER A 257 -16.16 -6.82 9.27
C SER A 257 -15.25 -5.83 10.00
N PHE A 258 -14.02 -5.59 9.53
CA PHE A 258 -13.12 -4.62 10.11
C PHE A 258 -13.66 -3.20 10.02
N ARG A 259 -13.47 -2.42 11.09
CA ARG A 259 -13.85 -1.01 11.22
C ARG A 259 -12.66 -0.18 11.69
N PHE A 260 -12.75 1.15 11.65
CA PHE A 260 -11.67 2.05 12.06
C PHE A 260 -11.12 1.76 13.46
N GLU A 261 -11.99 1.47 14.41
CA GLU A 261 -11.65 1.19 15.81
C GLU A 261 -10.89 -0.13 16.03
N ASP A 262 -10.85 -1.01 15.03
CA ASP A 262 -10.16 -2.30 15.11
C ASP A 262 -8.64 -2.18 14.86
N PHE A 263 -8.15 -0.98 14.53
CA PHE A 263 -6.74 -0.73 14.23
C PHE A 263 -6.11 0.20 15.25
N THR A 264 -5.02 -0.24 15.86
CA THR A 264 -4.24 0.59 16.79
C THR A 264 -2.77 0.59 16.40
N LEU A 265 -2.26 1.74 15.99
CA LEU A 265 -0.84 1.94 15.72
C LEU A 265 -0.14 2.35 17.01
N GLN A 266 0.65 1.44 17.60
CA GLN A 266 1.40 1.64 18.84
C GLN A 266 2.82 2.10 18.53
N ASP A 267 3.37 2.96 19.40
CA ASP A 267 4.77 3.43 19.35
C ASP A 267 5.12 4.16 18.05
N TYR A 268 4.14 4.76 17.37
CA TYR A 268 4.39 5.58 16.18
C TYR A 268 4.83 6.98 16.59
N ASP A 269 6.16 7.21 16.57
CA ASP A 269 6.81 8.48 16.88
C ASP A 269 7.49 9.07 15.62
N PRO A 270 6.70 9.56 14.64
CA PRO A 270 7.26 10.14 13.43
C PRO A 270 7.75 11.56 13.65
N LEU A 271 8.71 11.97 12.81
CA LEU A 271 9.02 13.38 12.64
C LEU A 271 7.84 14.11 11.97
N PRO A 272 7.73 15.45 12.12
CA PRO A 272 6.60 16.21 11.60
C PRO A 272 6.31 15.94 10.13
N HIS A 273 5.04 16.08 9.75
CA HIS A 273 4.59 16.01 8.37
C HIS A 273 5.40 16.98 7.48
N ILE A 274 5.63 16.58 6.23
CA ILE A 274 6.20 17.42 5.19
C ILE A 274 5.11 17.65 4.16
N ALA A 275 4.61 18.88 4.09
CA ALA A 275 3.56 19.25 3.14
C ALA A 275 4.11 19.24 1.70
N ALA A 276 3.32 18.72 0.77
CA ALA A 276 3.58 18.73 -0.65
C ALA A 276 2.26 18.81 -1.42
N ALA A 277 2.25 19.53 -2.53
CA ALA A 277 1.07 19.65 -3.38
C ALA A 277 0.85 18.37 -4.19
N VAL A 278 -0.39 17.91 -4.30
CA VAL A 278 -0.74 16.81 -5.19
C VAL A 278 -0.62 17.30 -6.65
N ALA A 279 -0.05 16.48 -7.51
CA ALA A 279 -0.02 16.73 -8.94
C ALA A 279 -1.27 16.13 -9.60
N VAL A 280 -2.19 16.96 -10.06
CA VAL A 280 -3.49 16.59 -10.66
C VAL A 280 -3.57 16.95 -12.14
#